data_11efcd9a0f768dcaae0fe9bf4faaee6b
#
_entry.id   11efcd9a0f768dcaae0fe9bf4faaee6b
#
_cell.length_a   1.000
_cell.length_b   1.000
_cell.length_c   1.000
_cell.angle_alpha   90.00
_cell.angle_beta   90.00
_cell.angle_gamma   90.00
#
_symmetry.space_group_name_H-M   'P 1'
#
loop_
_entity.id
_entity.type
_entity.pdbx_description
1 polymer ?
#
loop_
_entity_poly.entity_id
_entity_poly.type
_entity_poly.pdbx_seq_one_letter_code
_entity_poly.pdbx_strand_id
1 'polypeptide(L)'
;MRGSPSVTPMGSDGKSDQPVFRHDASDLDNGFFSVRHDDPRRAELEAEYAASLRARLGDEVYERMERSWALQQSPRPLAEDEVAVLRAAVAPLLRDLERTGRALPDIREEAHDDRGEDAVCAWIQEPDGCGQGISVGLRYPPGEQLRELAEQLQDWAGDVQLGREPWPDCPDHPGSHVLSPDSRDESAVWLCPQSKRVIAAIGTLGAPGRAG
;
A
#
# COMPACT_ATOMS: atom_id res chain seq x y z
N MET A 1 67.40 -6.09 -22.95
CA MET A 1 67.38 -5.12 -21.82
C MET A 1 66.68 -3.86 -22.31
N ARG A 2 65.45 -3.69 -21.95
CA ARG A 2 64.74 -2.39 -22.15
C ARG A 2 63.97 -2.13 -20.84
N GLY A 3 64.41 -1.06 -20.14
CA GLY A 3 63.81 -0.60 -18.89
C GLY A 3 62.43 0.00 -19.09
N SER A 4 61.47 -0.42 -18.25
CA SER A 4 60.18 0.22 -18.13
C SER A 4 60.26 1.43 -17.19
N PRO A 5 59.59 2.53 -17.50
CA PRO A 5 59.50 3.66 -16.60
C PRO A 5 58.44 3.37 -15.51
N SER A 6 58.82 3.66 -14.26
CA SER A 6 57.97 3.67 -13.10
C SER A 6 57.02 4.86 -13.14
N VAL A 7 55.71 4.59 -13.09
CA VAL A 7 54.69 5.64 -12.95
C VAL A 7 54.27 5.71 -11.49
N THR A 8 54.55 6.84 -10.88
CA THR A 8 54.08 7.19 -9.52
C THR A 8 52.60 7.61 -9.58
N PRO A 9 51.71 7.06 -8.75
CA PRO A 9 50.34 7.54 -8.70
C PRO A 9 50.31 8.84 -7.88
N MET A 10 49.83 9.91 -8.53
CA MET A 10 49.39 11.13 -7.84
C MET A 10 48.13 10.84 -7.05
N GLY A 11 48.19 11.03 -5.74
CA GLY A 11 47.05 11.06 -4.87
C GLY A 11 46.15 12.27 -5.19
N SER A 12 44.87 12.01 -5.42
CA SER A 12 43.81 13.03 -5.39
C SER A 12 42.82 12.64 -4.31
N ASP A 13 43.13 13.01 -3.06
CA ASP A 13 42.16 13.06 -1.97
C ASP A 13 41.30 14.31 -2.14
N GLY A 14 40.29 14.20 -2.98
CA GLY A 14 39.19 15.14 -3.10
C GLY A 14 37.90 14.41 -2.74
N LYS A 15 37.69 14.10 -1.45
CA LYS A 15 36.35 13.77 -0.97
C LYS A 15 35.51 15.03 -1.07
N SER A 16 34.70 15.12 -2.11
CA SER A 16 33.61 16.08 -2.15
C SER A 16 32.56 15.64 -1.11
N ASP A 17 32.46 16.39 -0.03
CA ASP A 17 31.39 16.31 0.98
C ASP A 17 30.04 16.80 0.43
N GLN A 18 29.66 16.34 -0.75
CA GLN A 18 28.30 16.55 -1.23
C GLN A 18 27.41 15.43 -0.67
N PRO A 19 26.30 15.78 0.00
CA PRO A 19 25.33 14.78 0.42
C PRO A 19 24.84 14.01 -0.81
N VAL A 20 25.09 12.71 -0.83
CA VAL A 20 24.62 11.82 -1.90
C VAL A 20 23.12 11.63 -1.69
N PHE A 21 22.31 12.48 -2.30
CA PHE A 21 20.88 12.25 -2.44
C PHE A 21 20.68 11.07 -3.41
N ARG A 22 20.53 9.88 -2.91
CA ARG A 22 20.04 8.76 -3.73
C ARG A 22 18.53 8.92 -3.83
N HIS A 23 18.08 9.55 -4.89
CA HIS A 23 16.69 9.52 -5.28
C HIS A 23 16.45 8.23 -6.08
N ASP A 24 16.03 7.17 -5.41
CA ASP A 24 15.32 6.10 -6.08
C ASP A 24 13.85 6.53 -6.20
N ALA A 25 13.23 6.30 -7.38
CA ALA A 25 11.83 6.69 -7.60
C ALA A 25 10.86 5.97 -6.64
N SER A 26 11.29 4.86 -6.04
CA SER A 26 10.58 4.13 -4.97
C SER A 26 10.54 4.87 -3.63
N ASP A 27 11.47 5.81 -3.38
CA ASP A 27 11.48 6.58 -2.13
C ASP A 27 10.38 7.65 -2.08
N LEU A 28 9.75 7.95 -3.22
CA LEU A 28 8.64 8.91 -3.28
C LEU A 28 7.33 8.33 -2.73
N ASP A 29 7.14 7.01 -2.79
CA ASP A 29 5.95 6.34 -2.28
C ASP A 29 5.97 6.14 -0.76
N ASN A 30 7.15 6.14 -0.13
CA ASN A 30 7.30 5.90 1.30
C ASN A 30 7.53 7.15 2.15
N GLY A 31 7.59 8.36 1.57
CA GLY A 31 7.62 9.62 2.31
C GLY A 31 8.81 9.83 3.26
N PHE A 32 9.83 8.95 3.21
CA PHE A 32 10.95 9.00 4.14
C PHE A 32 12.16 9.72 3.55
N PHE A 33 12.31 10.97 3.93
CA PHE A 33 13.61 11.65 3.88
C PHE A 33 14.43 11.20 5.09
N SER A 34 15.33 10.24 4.89
CA SER A 34 16.19 9.74 5.97
C SER A 34 17.46 10.57 6.10
N VAL A 35 17.41 11.61 6.93
CA VAL A 35 18.63 12.27 7.43
C VAL A 35 19.11 11.49 8.66
N ARG A 36 20.43 11.29 8.79
CA ARG A 36 21.00 10.68 9.99
C ARG A 36 20.53 11.42 11.24
N HIS A 37 20.14 10.68 12.26
CA HIS A 37 19.54 11.23 13.49
C HIS A 37 20.49 12.19 14.24
N ASP A 38 21.79 12.07 14.00
CA ASP A 38 22.89 12.81 14.61
C ASP A 38 23.46 13.92 13.71
N ASP A 39 22.87 14.17 12.52
CA ASP A 39 23.31 15.27 11.65
C ASP A 39 22.89 16.63 12.24
N PRO A 40 23.84 17.51 12.57
CA PRO A 40 23.54 18.83 13.14
C PRO A 40 22.74 19.73 12.17
N ARG A 41 22.71 19.42 10.88
CA ARG A 41 21.96 20.13 9.85
C ARG A 41 20.61 19.53 9.57
N ARG A 42 20.19 18.55 10.34
CA ARG A 42 18.95 17.80 10.10
C ARG A 42 17.74 18.71 9.91
N ALA A 43 17.52 19.64 10.82
CA ALA A 43 16.37 20.55 10.76
C ALA A 43 16.38 21.45 9.51
N GLU A 44 17.57 21.90 9.09
CA GLU A 44 17.74 22.70 7.87
C GLU A 44 17.44 21.88 6.61
N LEU A 45 17.97 20.66 6.51
CA LEU A 45 17.76 19.75 5.41
C LEU A 45 16.29 19.31 5.30
N GLU A 46 15.62 19.04 6.43
CA GLU A 46 14.20 18.73 6.48
C GLU A 46 13.35 19.91 5.97
N ALA A 47 13.70 21.15 6.37
CA ALA A 47 13.01 22.36 5.92
C ALA A 47 13.22 22.62 4.41
N GLU A 48 14.43 22.44 3.89
CA GLU A 48 14.73 22.54 2.46
C GLU A 48 13.95 21.50 1.65
N TYR A 49 13.91 20.25 2.13
CA TYR A 49 13.16 19.17 1.49
C TYR A 49 11.65 19.46 1.49
N ALA A 50 11.10 19.89 2.61
CA ALA A 50 9.70 20.28 2.75
C ALA A 50 9.34 21.42 1.78
N ALA A 51 10.19 22.44 1.67
CA ALA A 51 10.01 23.54 0.72
C ALA A 51 10.04 23.05 -0.75
N SER A 52 10.95 22.13 -1.07
CA SER A 52 11.05 21.53 -2.39
C SER A 52 9.81 20.70 -2.75
N LEU A 53 9.31 19.88 -1.82
CA LEU A 53 8.08 19.11 -2.02
C LEU A 53 6.86 20.02 -2.22
N ARG A 54 6.72 21.04 -1.37
CA ARG A 54 5.63 22.03 -1.49
C ARG A 54 5.64 22.75 -2.83
N ALA A 55 6.83 23.14 -3.31
CA ALA A 55 6.98 23.78 -4.61
C ALA A 55 6.62 22.86 -5.79
N ARG A 56 6.85 21.54 -5.65
CA ARG A 56 6.55 20.54 -6.70
C ARG A 56 5.10 20.09 -6.71
N LEU A 57 4.51 19.89 -5.54
CA LEU A 57 3.19 19.30 -5.39
C LEU A 57 2.07 20.33 -5.26
N GLY A 58 2.41 21.57 -4.89
CA GLY A 58 1.47 22.62 -4.50
C GLY A 58 1.08 22.52 -3.03
N ASP A 59 0.61 23.64 -2.46
CA ASP A 59 0.32 23.75 -1.03
C ASP A 59 -0.74 22.76 -0.56
N GLU A 60 -1.85 22.62 -1.29
CA GLU A 60 -2.97 21.74 -0.91
C GLU A 60 -2.54 20.27 -0.80
N VAL A 61 -1.79 19.77 -1.80
CA VAL A 61 -1.32 18.39 -1.81
C VAL A 61 -0.30 18.18 -0.70
N TYR A 62 0.61 19.15 -0.50
CA TYR A 62 1.62 19.08 0.55
C TYR A 62 0.98 19.06 1.95
N GLU A 63 0.03 19.94 2.24
CA GLU A 63 -0.67 19.97 3.53
C GLU A 63 -1.46 18.69 3.80
N ARG A 64 -2.09 18.10 2.78
CA ARG A 64 -2.75 16.80 2.93
C ARG A 64 -1.74 15.72 3.27
N MET A 65 -0.58 15.70 2.62
CA MET A 65 0.51 14.76 2.91
C MET A 65 1.04 14.94 4.35
N GLU A 66 1.24 16.18 4.82
CA GLU A 66 1.64 16.43 6.21
C GLU A 66 0.61 15.91 7.22
N ARG A 67 -0.68 16.12 6.95
CA ARG A 67 -1.75 15.57 7.80
C ARG A 67 -1.74 14.05 7.81
N SER A 68 -1.54 13.41 6.65
CA SER A 68 -1.41 11.95 6.57
C SER A 68 -0.22 11.43 7.38
N TRP A 69 0.95 12.07 7.28
CA TRP A 69 2.11 11.70 8.09
C TRP A 69 1.87 11.88 9.60
N ALA A 70 1.19 12.95 9.99
CA ALA A 70 0.85 13.16 11.40
C ALA A 70 -0.07 12.04 11.92
N LEU A 71 -1.03 11.59 11.13
CA LEU A 71 -1.90 10.46 11.46
C LEU A 71 -1.14 9.14 11.57
N GLN A 72 -0.14 8.89 10.73
CA GLN A 72 0.71 7.70 10.84
C GLN A 72 1.51 7.67 12.15
N GLN A 73 1.93 8.85 12.65
CA GLN A 73 2.65 8.96 13.92
C GLN A 73 1.73 8.98 15.14
N SER A 74 0.50 9.44 14.97
CA SER A 74 -0.50 9.56 16.03
C SER A 74 -1.89 9.28 15.45
N PRO A 75 -2.22 7.99 15.23
CA PRO A 75 -3.46 7.59 14.59
C PRO A 75 -4.68 8.13 15.33
N ARG A 76 -5.68 8.60 14.58
CA ARG A 76 -6.97 8.98 15.11
C ARG A 76 -7.91 7.77 15.10
N PRO A 77 -8.55 7.42 16.22
CA PRO A 77 -9.62 6.44 16.18
C PRO A 77 -10.71 6.82 15.16
N LEU A 78 -11.24 5.85 14.45
CA LEU A 78 -12.37 6.06 13.55
C LEU A 78 -13.62 6.42 14.37
N ALA A 79 -14.48 7.26 13.81
CA ALA A 79 -15.80 7.53 14.36
C ALA A 79 -16.71 6.30 14.19
N GLU A 80 -17.80 6.21 14.94
CA GLU A 80 -18.69 5.04 14.94
C GLU A 80 -19.30 4.75 13.56
N ASP A 81 -19.67 5.77 12.82
CA ASP A 81 -20.17 5.67 11.45
C ASP A 81 -19.09 5.24 10.46
N GLU A 82 -17.85 5.74 10.60
CA GLU A 82 -16.70 5.31 9.82
C GLU A 82 -16.38 3.81 10.06
N VAL A 83 -16.41 3.38 11.32
CA VAL A 83 -16.25 1.97 11.71
C VAL A 83 -17.34 1.10 11.08
N ALA A 84 -18.59 1.55 11.11
CA ALA A 84 -19.69 0.81 10.50
C ALA A 84 -19.51 0.65 8.99
N VAL A 85 -19.10 1.70 8.28
CA VAL A 85 -18.78 1.66 6.83
C VAL A 85 -17.64 0.69 6.56
N LEU A 86 -16.52 0.81 7.29
CA LEU A 86 -15.36 -0.04 7.11
C LEU A 86 -15.72 -1.51 7.30
N ARG A 87 -16.38 -1.87 8.41
CA ARG A 87 -16.78 -3.23 8.72
C ARG A 87 -17.71 -3.82 7.67
N ALA A 88 -18.68 -3.03 7.20
CA ALA A 88 -19.58 -3.46 6.14
C ALA A 88 -18.86 -3.74 4.82
N ALA A 89 -17.91 -2.87 4.44
CA ALA A 89 -17.16 -3.00 3.21
C ALA A 89 -16.17 -4.17 3.22
N VAL A 90 -15.47 -4.42 4.34
CA VAL A 90 -14.48 -5.52 4.41
C VAL A 90 -15.11 -6.90 4.64
N ALA A 91 -16.30 -6.98 5.21
CA ALA A 91 -16.92 -8.25 5.61
C ALA A 91 -17.03 -9.29 4.50
N PRO A 92 -17.36 -8.95 3.23
CA PRO A 92 -17.35 -9.92 2.13
C PRO A 92 -15.97 -10.52 1.89
N LEU A 93 -14.93 -9.70 1.92
CA LEU A 93 -13.55 -10.12 1.67
C LEU A 93 -12.98 -10.98 2.79
N LEU A 94 -13.27 -10.63 4.05
CA LEU A 94 -12.90 -11.45 5.20
C LEU A 94 -13.54 -12.85 5.13
N ARG A 95 -14.79 -12.95 4.67
CA ARG A 95 -15.43 -14.26 4.42
C ARG A 95 -14.72 -15.07 3.34
N ASP A 96 -14.24 -14.42 2.28
CA ASP A 96 -13.51 -15.11 1.22
C ASP A 96 -12.13 -15.57 1.70
N LEU A 97 -11.41 -14.76 2.46
CA LEU A 97 -10.15 -15.14 3.11
C LEU A 97 -10.35 -16.37 4.01
N GLU A 98 -11.32 -16.31 4.92
CA GLU A 98 -11.62 -17.38 5.85
C GLU A 98 -11.98 -18.69 5.12
N ARG A 99 -12.87 -18.63 4.13
CA ARG A 99 -13.32 -19.80 3.36
C ARG A 99 -12.23 -20.44 2.52
N THR A 100 -11.26 -19.64 2.09
CA THR A 100 -10.09 -20.13 1.36
C THR A 100 -8.92 -20.53 2.26
N GLY A 101 -9.11 -20.50 3.59
CA GLY A 101 -8.13 -20.91 4.59
C GLY A 101 -6.97 -19.92 4.75
N ARG A 102 -7.18 -18.66 4.38
CA ARG A 102 -6.17 -17.61 4.58
C ARG A 102 -6.28 -16.98 5.96
N ALA A 103 -5.14 -16.48 6.46
CA ALA A 103 -5.13 -15.67 7.66
C ALA A 103 -5.99 -14.41 7.47
N LEU A 104 -6.66 -14.00 8.54
CA LEU A 104 -7.41 -12.75 8.54
C LEU A 104 -6.48 -11.59 8.92
N PRO A 105 -6.63 -10.42 8.29
CA PRO A 105 -5.86 -9.22 8.66
C PRO A 105 -6.28 -8.68 10.03
N ASP A 106 -5.34 -8.12 10.78
CA ASP A 106 -5.62 -7.29 11.96
C ASP A 106 -5.92 -5.86 11.49
N ILE A 107 -7.18 -5.55 11.25
CA ILE A 107 -7.62 -4.24 10.79
C ILE A 107 -7.82 -3.33 11.99
N ARG A 108 -7.00 -2.27 12.08
CA ARG A 108 -7.11 -1.24 13.11
C ARG A 108 -8.15 -0.22 12.71
N GLU A 109 -9.07 0.06 13.64
CA GLU A 109 -10.10 1.09 13.49
C GLU A 109 -9.50 2.48 13.78
N GLU A 110 -8.40 2.77 13.09
CA GLU A 110 -7.59 3.98 13.23
C GLU A 110 -7.29 4.53 11.83
N ALA A 111 -7.52 5.83 11.64
CA ALA A 111 -7.26 6.48 10.37
C ALA A 111 -5.75 6.58 10.12
N HIS A 112 -5.31 6.13 8.94
CA HIS A 112 -3.93 6.28 8.48
C HIS A 112 -3.73 7.45 7.52
N ASP A 113 -4.81 7.96 6.97
CA ASP A 113 -4.82 9.06 5.99
C ASP A 113 -6.02 9.96 6.25
N ASP A 114 -5.88 11.25 5.95
CA ASP A 114 -6.94 12.24 6.02
C ASP A 114 -7.45 12.54 4.61
N ARG A 115 -8.42 11.74 4.16
CA ARG A 115 -9.14 11.98 2.90
C ARG A 115 -10.48 12.69 3.11
N GLY A 116 -10.73 13.15 4.33
CA GLY A 116 -11.94 13.84 4.71
C GLY A 116 -13.21 13.00 4.45
N GLU A 117 -14.22 13.62 3.84
CA GLU A 117 -15.50 12.98 3.54
C GLU A 117 -15.44 12.04 2.32
N ASP A 118 -14.30 11.91 1.66
CA ASP A 118 -14.18 11.15 0.41
C ASP A 118 -13.90 9.67 0.61
N ALA A 119 -13.28 9.30 1.74
CA ALA A 119 -12.95 7.92 2.04
C ALA A 119 -12.81 7.66 3.54
N VAL A 120 -13.15 6.45 3.97
CA VAL A 120 -12.75 5.90 5.26
C VAL A 120 -11.44 5.16 5.08
N CYS A 121 -10.41 5.60 5.81
CA CYS A 121 -9.07 5.03 5.74
C CYS A 121 -8.75 4.29 7.03
N ALA A 122 -8.24 3.06 6.93
CA ALA A 122 -7.89 2.22 8.06
C ALA A 122 -6.53 1.58 7.84
N TRP A 123 -6.00 0.91 8.86
CA TRP A 123 -4.69 0.29 8.85
C TRP A 123 -4.79 -1.22 9.03
N ILE A 124 -4.15 -2.00 8.16
CA ILE A 124 -3.87 -3.41 8.41
C ILE A 124 -2.53 -3.48 9.11
N GLN A 125 -2.50 -3.96 10.34
CA GLN A 125 -1.27 -4.07 11.13
C GLN A 125 -0.67 -5.46 10.99
N GLU A 126 0.66 -5.51 10.81
CA GLU A 126 1.46 -6.73 10.85
C GLU A 126 2.04 -6.97 12.24
N PRO A 127 2.38 -8.23 12.58
CA PRO A 127 2.94 -8.58 13.89
C PRO A 127 4.27 -7.89 14.23
N ASP A 128 5.02 -7.46 13.22
CA ASP A 128 6.29 -6.75 13.37
C ASP A 128 6.11 -5.23 13.58
N GLY A 129 4.87 -4.75 13.58
CA GLY A 129 4.52 -3.33 13.71
C GLY A 129 4.49 -2.56 12.40
N CYS A 130 4.88 -3.18 11.29
CA CYS A 130 4.62 -2.64 9.95
C CYS A 130 3.13 -2.73 9.62
N GLY A 131 2.72 -2.19 8.49
CA GLY A 131 1.34 -2.30 8.09
C GLY A 131 1.07 -1.69 6.72
N GLN A 132 -0.13 -1.93 6.23
CA GLN A 132 -0.63 -1.40 4.96
C GLN A 132 -1.90 -0.60 5.19
N GLY A 133 -1.99 0.58 4.61
CA GLY A 133 -3.22 1.36 4.59
C GLY A 133 -4.25 0.76 3.64
N ILE A 134 -5.51 0.75 4.06
CA ILE A 134 -6.66 0.44 3.21
C ILE A 134 -7.65 1.60 3.24
N SER A 135 -8.42 1.76 2.18
CA SER A 135 -9.41 2.83 2.08
C SER A 135 -10.70 2.38 1.38
N VAL A 136 -11.82 2.88 1.88
CA VAL A 136 -13.16 2.72 1.27
C VAL A 136 -13.57 4.06 0.68
N GLY A 137 -13.57 4.19 -0.64
CA GLY A 137 -13.94 5.42 -1.33
C GLY A 137 -15.44 5.67 -1.31
N LEU A 138 -15.91 6.66 -0.55
CA LEU A 138 -17.33 6.92 -0.32
C LEU A 138 -18.07 7.50 -1.53
N ARG A 139 -17.33 8.04 -2.49
CA ARG A 139 -17.90 8.62 -3.72
C ARG A 139 -18.23 7.59 -4.80
N TYR A 140 -17.76 6.36 -4.64
CA TYR A 140 -17.99 5.29 -5.61
C TYR A 140 -19.25 4.50 -5.30
N PRO A 141 -19.89 3.89 -6.33
CA PRO A 141 -20.95 2.89 -6.12
C PRO A 141 -20.45 1.71 -5.27
N PRO A 142 -21.32 1.01 -4.54
CA PRO A 142 -20.93 -0.09 -3.66
C PRO A 142 -20.10 -1.19 -4.34
N GLY A 143 -20.42 -1.55 -5.60
CA GLY A 143 -19.63 -2.53 -6.36
C GLY A 143 -18.20 -2.06 -6.62
N GLU A 144 -18.01 -0.79 -6.92
CA GLU A 144 -16.69 -0.22 -7.16
C GLU A 144 -15.89 -0.09 -5.86
N GLN A 145 -16.52 0.34 -4.77
CA GLN A 145 -15.89 0.37 -3.45
C GLN A 145 -15.35 -1.02 -3.07
N LEU A 146 -16.16 -2.06 -3.28
CA LEU A 146 -15.77 -3.43 -2.96
C LEU A 146 -14.68 -3.96 -3.89
N ARG A 147 -14.69 -3.57 -5.18
CA ARG A 147 -13.63 -3.91 -6.14
C ARG A 147 -12.29 -3.31 -5.73
N GLU A 148 -12.26 -2.00 -5.44
CA GLU A 148 -11.01 -1.33 -5.03
C GLU A 148 -10.48 -1.88 -3.72
N LEU A 149 -11.36 -2.15 -2.75
CA LEU A 149 -10.94 -2.75 -1.49
C LEU A 149 -10.43 -4.19 -1.68
N ALA A 150 -11.01 -4.94 -2.63
CA ALA A 150 -10.53 -6.27 -2.98
C ALA A 150 -9.10 -6.24 -3.56
N GLU A 151 -8.78 -5.26 -4.41
CA GLU A 151 -7.43 -5.06 -4.92
C GLU A 151 -6.44 -4.79 -3.78
N GLN A 152 -6.78 -3.88 -2.87
CA GLN A 152 -5.92 -3.57 -1.71
C GLN A 152 -5.70 -4.79 -0.80
N LEU A 153 -6.74 -5.59 -0.55
CA LEU A 153 -6.59 -6.82 0.23
C LEU A 153 -5.84 -7.93 -0.52
N GLN A 154 -5.93 -7.97 -1.86
CA GLN A 154 -5.10 -8.87 -2.66
C GLN A 154 -3.61 -8.56 -2.51
N ASP A 155 -3.25 -7.28 -2.58
CA ASP A 155 -1.86 -6.84 -2.40
C ASP A 155 -1.34 -7.27 -1.03
N TRP A 156 -2.14 -7.03 0.03
CA TRP A 156 -1.79 -7.47 1.38
C TRP A 156 -1.71 -9.01 1.49
N ALA A 157 -2.71 -9.73 0.97
CA ALA A 157 -2.79 -11.19 1.09
C ALA A 157 -1.74 -11.94 0.26
N GLY A 158 -1.24 -11.30 -0.80
CA GLY A 158 -0.25 -11.85 -1.73
C GLY A 158 1.17 -11.33 -1.53
N ASP A 159 1.45 -10.61 -0.45
CA ASP A 159 2.77 -10.03 -0.21
C ASP A 159 3.83 -11.14 -0.04
N VAL A 160 4.61 -11.31 -1.11
CA VAL A 160 5.69 -12.31 -1.17
C VAL A 160 6.84 -11.99 -0.22
N GLN A 161 7.04 -10.73 0.19
CA GLN A 161 8.07 -10.34 1.16
C GLN A 161 7.73 -10.88 2.55
N LEU A 162 6.44 -11.04 2.84
CA LEU A 162 5.94 -11.67 4.06
C LEU A 162 5.76 -13.18 3.91
N GLY A 163 6.24 -13.77 2.82
CA GLY A 163 6.13 -15.21 2.55
C GLY A 163 4.70 -15.68 2.26
N ARG A 164 3.81 -14.77 1.84
CA ARG A 164 2.45 -15.09 1.47
C ARG A 164 2.36 -15.56 0.02
N GLU A 165 1.44 -16.48 -0.22
CA GLU A 165 1.13 -16.91 -1.59
C GLU A 165 0.08 -15.99 -2.21
N PRO A 166 0.14 -15.73 -3.53
CA PRO A 166 -0.86 -14.94 -4.23
C PRO A 166 -2.29 -15.43 -3.96
N TRP A 167 -3.25 -14.50 -3.84
CA TRP A 167 -4.64 -14.78 -3.48
C TRP A 167 -5.61 -13.88 -4.28
N PRO A 168 -6.84 -14.36 -4.59
CA PRO A 168 -7.29 -15.76 -4.51
C PRO A 168 -6.85 -16.55 -5.74
N ASP A 169 -6.46 -17.80 -5.58
CA ASP A 169 -6.07 -18.66 -6.68
C ASP A 169 -7.27 -18.98 -7.58
N CYS A 170 -7.04 -19.07 -8.89
CA CYS A 170 -8.09 -19.37 -9.86
C CYS A 170 -8.44 -20.86 -9.84
N PRO A 171 -9.67 -21.27 -9.51
CA PRO A 171 -10.06 -22.68 -9.47
C PRO A 171 -10.07 -23.35 -10.85
N ASP A 172 -10.21 -22.57 -11.94
CA ASP A 172 -10.15 -23.08 -13.31
C ASP A 172 -8.71 -23.31 -13.78
N HIS A 173 -7.73 -22.60 -13.18
CA HIS A 173 -6.33 -22.64 -13.56
C HIS A 173 -5.44 -22.62 -12.31
N PRO A 174 -5.50 -23.66 -11.46
CA PRO A 174 -4.80 -23.69 -10.19
C PRO A 174 -3.30 -23.44 -10.34
N GLY A 175 -2.75 -22.54 -9.52
CA GLY A 175 -1.34 -22.17 -9.52
C GLY A 175 -0.86 -21.38 -10.76
N SER A 176 -1.76 -21.01 -11.67
CA SER A 176 -1.38 -20.27 -12.89
C SER A 176 -1.51 -18.76 -12.72
N HIS A 177 -2.56 -18.33 -12.07
CA HIS A 177 -2.84 -16.91 -11.81
C HIS A 177 -3.89 -16.74 -10.70
N VAL A 178 -3.93 -15.55 -10.15
CA VAL A 178 -4.98 -15.14 -9.20
C VAL A 178 -6.21 -14.62 -9.96
N LEU A 179 -7.36 -14.64 -9.30
CA LEU A 179 -8.57 -13.98 -9.79
C LEU A 179 -8.39 -12.45 -9.72
N SER A 180 -9.05 -11.74 -10.61
CA SER A 180 -9.11 -10.27 -10.58
C SER A 180 -10.48 -9.83 -10.07
N PRO A 181 -10.57 -8.83 -9.20
CA PRO A 181 -11.84 -8.24 -8.84
C PRO A 181 -12.38 -7.39 -10.00
N ASP A 182 -13.69 -7.40 -10.20
CA ASP A 182 -14.38 -6.59 -11.21
C ASP A 182 -15.71 -6.10 -10.65
N SER A 183 -16.07 -4.84 -10.94
CA SER A 183 -17.34 -4.26 -10.51
C SER A 183 -18.47 -4.61 -11.48
N ARG A 184 -19.64 -4.86 -10.94
CA ARG A 184 -20.87 -5.16 -11.68
C ARG A 184 -22.02 -4.40 -11.02
N ASP A 185 -22.29 -3.19 -11.49
CA ASP A 185 -23.31 -2.31 -10.93
C ASP A 185 -23.15 -2.15 -9.39
N GLU A 186 -24.09 -2.68 -8.61
CA GLU A 186 -24.11 -2.62 -7.14
C GLU A 186 -23.27 -3.74 -6.46
N SER A 187 -22.58 -4.59 -7.21
CA SER A 187 -21.85 -5.73 -6.70
C SER A 187 -20.44 -5.82 -7.28
N ALA A 188 -19.60 -6.64 -6.66
CA ALA A 188 -18.29 -6.99 -7.21
C ALA A 188 -18.14 -8.51 -7.31
N VAL A 189 -17.32 -8.95 -8.28
CA VAL A 189 -17.13 -10.35 -8.60
C VAL A 189 -15.65 -10.68 -8.73
N TRP A 190 -15.31 -11.93 -8.46
CA TRP A 190 -14.04 -12.51 -8.83
C TRP A 190 -14.09 -13.02 -10.28
N LEU A 191 -13.21 -12.51 -11.11
CA LEU A 191 -13.12 -12.81 -12.54
C LEU A 191 -11.84 -13.59 -12.84
N CYS A 192 -11.93 -14.65 -13.65
CA CYS A 192 -10.74 -15.27 -14.22
C CYS A 192 -10.14 -14.34 -15.29
N PRO A 193 -8.89 -13.86 -15.13
CA PRO A 193 -8.29 -12.93 -16.09
C PRO A 193 -8.07 -13.55 -17.46
N GLN A 194 -7.92 -14.89 -17.55
CA GLN A 194 -7.68 -15.59 -18.79
C GLN A 194 -8.98 -15.84 -19.57
N SER A 195 -9.99 -16.45 -18.93
CA SER A 195 -11.25 -16.79 -19.60
C SER A 195 -12.29 -15.66 -19.58
N LYS A 196 -12.07 -14.62 -18.79
CA LYS A 196 -13.04 -13.54 -18.50
C LYS A 196 -14.35 -14.04 -17.89
N ARG A 197 -14.37 -15.25 -17.37
CA ARG A 197 -15.52 -15.85 -16.72
C ARG A 197 -15.63 -15.35 -15.28
N VAL A 198 -16.83 -15.00 -14.83
CA VAL A 198 -17.13 -14.76 -13.42
C VAL A 198 -17.03 -16.09 -12.67
N ILE A 199 -16.21 -16.14 -11.66
CA ILE A 199 -16.00 -17.32 -10.82
C ILE A 199 -16.95 -17.29 -9.61
N ALA A 200 -17.04 -16.16 -8.94
CA ALA A 200 -17.89 -15.99 -7.76
C ALA A 200 -18.23 -14.52 -7.56
N ALA A 201 -19.32 -14.21 -6.86
CA ALA A 201 -19.48 -12.91 -6.24
C ALA A 201 -18.47 -12.77 -5.08
N ILE A 202 -17.90 -11.56 -4.88
CA ILE A 202 -17.02 -11.30 -3.74
C ILE A 202 -17.81 -11.54 -2.44
N GLY A 203 -17.22 -12.32 -1.54
CA GLY A 203 -17.88 -12.81 -0.30
C GLY A 203 -18.49 -14.19 -0.40
N THR A 204 -18.38 -14.86 -1.58
CA THR A 204 -18.90 -16.21 -1.78
C THR A 204 -17.88 -17.21 -2.30
N LEU A 205 -16.62 -16.82 -2.38
CA LEU A 205 -15.51 -17.66 -2.81
C LEU A 205 -15.38 -18.88 -1.89
N GLY A 206 -15.08 -20.06 -2.46
CA GLY A 206 -14.95 -21.30 -1.68
C GLY A 206 -16.28 -21.85 -1.11
N ALA A 207 -17.41 -21.19 -1.30
CA ALA A 207 -18.69 -21.77 -0.97
C ALA A 207 -18.94 -23.02 -1.85
N PRO A 208 -19.48 -24.13 -1.31
CA PRO A 208 -19.83 -25.28 -2.14
C PRO A 208 -20.76 -24.79 -3.24
N GLY A 209 -20.32 -24.93 -4.52
CA GLY A 209 -21.04 -24.43 -5.66
C GLY A 209 -22.46 -24.98 -5.66
N ARG A 210 -23.46 -24.12 -5.85
CA ARG A 210 -24.72 -24.57 -6.36
C ARG A 210 -24.41 -25.11 -7.75
N ALA A 211 -24.27 -26.45 -7.83
CA ALA A 211 -24.29 -27.12 -9.11
C ALA A 211 -25.63 -26.76 -9.78
N GLY A 212 -25.56 -25.90 -10.79
CA GLY A 212 -26.67 -25.58 -11.68
C GLY A 212 -26.74 -26.60 -12.83
#